data_980966294048724e4899c892a3fc533c
#
_entry.id   980966294048724e4899c892a3fc533c
#
_cell.length_a   1.000
_cell.length_b   1.000
_cell.length_c   1.000
_cell.angle_alpha   90.00
_cell.angle_beta   90.00
_cell.angle_gamma   90.00
#
_symmetry.space_group_name_H-M   'P 1'
#
loop_
_entity.id
_entity.type
_entity.pdbx_description
1 polymer ?
#
loop_
_entity_poly.entity_id
_entity_poly.type
_entity_poly.pdbx_seq_one_letter_code
_entity_poly.pdbx_strand_id
1 'polypeptide(L)'
;FSFFEISIRTFEDNKHMGRRNATILTAVIIGIGNIVTSLGFGLLSGVKLPWVDANGLNFLGIYDWLDTFTAYLLMPIGCILVCVFIAKVWGFKNYEKEVTNNGKFGHITLYDKILTVAVVPFFMIVILLTLFGFLK
;
A
#
# COMPACT_ATOMS: atom_id res chain seq x y z
N PHE A 1 3.91 -10.94 -11.29
CA PHE A 1 2.65 -11.14 -12.03
C PHE A 1 1.42 -10.82 -11.18
N SER A 2 1.35 -11.24 -9.90
CA SER A 2 0.17 -11.07 -9.05
C SER A 2 -0.26 -9.60 -8.85
N PHE A 3 0.67 -8.69 -8.63
CA PHE A 3 0.37 -7.25 -8.48
C PHE A 3 -0.20 -6.61 -9.75
N PHE A 4 0.24 -7.10 -10.91
CA PHE A 4 -0.25 -6.64 -12.20
C PHE A 4 -1.72 -7.06 -12.41
N GLU A 5 -2.05 -8.30 -12.06
CA GLU A 5 -3.41 -8.84 -12.16
C GLU A 5 -4.39 -8.11 -11.23
N ILE A 6 -3.98 -7.76 -10.01
CA ILE A 6 -4.81 -6.98 -9.08
C ILE A 6 -5.18 -5.63 -9.70
N SER A 7 -4.21 -4.94 -10.29
CA SER A 7 -4.45 -3.65 -10.95
C SER A 7 -5.40 -3.78 -12.15
N ILE A 8 -5.23 -4.82 -12.97
CA ILE A 8 -6.11 -5.10 -14.12
C ILE A 8 -7.54 -5.34 -13.63
N ARG A 9 -7.74 -6.19 -12.63
CA ARG A 9 -9.06 -6.48 -12.06
C ARG A 9 -9.73 -5.23 -11.50
N THR A 10 -8.98 -4.38 -10.83
CA THR A 10 -9.51 -3.11 -10.32
C THR A 10 -10.06 -2.22 -11.43
N PHE A 11 -9.41 -2.17 -12.59
CA PHE A 11 -9.91 -1.40 -13.75
C PHE A 11 -11.08 -2.09 -14.46
N GLU A 12 -11.09 -3.42 -14.54
CA GLU A 12 -12.23 -4.17 -15.07
C GLU A 12 -13.49 -3.89 -14.25
N ASP A 13 -13.41 -4.01 -12.93
CA ASP A 13 -14.57 -3.89 -12.04
C ASP A 13 -15.07 -2.45 -11.91
N ASN A 14 -14.17 -1.48 -11.71
CA ASN A 14 -14.57 -0.09 -11.49
C ASN A 14 -15.05 0.64 -12.74
N LYS A 15 -14.51 0.34 -13.92
CA LYS A 15 -14.84 1.05 -15.17
C LYS A 15 -15.58 0.21 -16.19
N HIS A 16 -15.96 -1.02 -15.82
CA HIS A 16 -16.59 -1.98 -16.75
C HIS A 16 -15.84 -2.10 -18.09
N MET A 17 -14.50 -1.99 -18.01
CA MET A 17 -13.63 -2.05 -19.18
C MET A 17 -13.36 -3.51 -19.54
N GLY A 18 -13.33 -3.82 -20.82
CA GLY A 18 -12.90 -5.15 -21.25
C GLY A 18 -11.45 -5.41 -20.85
N ARG A 19 -11.11 -6.65 -20.46
CA ARG A 19 -9.81 -7.11 -19.98
C ARG A 19 -8.62 -6.60 -20.80
N ARG A 20 -8.75 -6.57 -22.12
CA ARG A 20 -7.72 -6.07 -23.03
C ARG A 20 -7.37 -4.60 -22.77
N ASN A 21 -8.39 -3.77 -22.62
CA ASN A 21 -8.23 -2.33 -22.40
C ASN A 21 -7.68 -2.05 -21.00
N ALA A 22 -8.14 -2.77 -19.97
CA ALA A 22 -7.61 -2.71 -18.62
C ALA A 22 -6.13 -3.09 -18.56
N THR A 23 -5.73 -4.16 -19.28
CA THR A 23 -4.33 -4.59 -19.38
C THR A 23 -3.45 -3.52 -20.04
N ILE A 24 -3.90 -2.95 -21.17
CA ILE A 24 -3.15 -1.90 -21.88
C ILE A 24 -3.00 -0.67 -20.98
N LEU A 25 -4.08 -0.22 -20.32
CA LEU A 25 -4.06 0.92 -19.43
C LEU A 25 -3.07 0.72 -18.29
N THR A 26 -3.13 -0.44 -17.63
CA THR A 26 -2.21 -0.80 -16.55
C THR A 26 -0.75 -0.82 -17.02
N ALA A 27 -0.49 -1.42 -18.19
CA ALA A 27 0.85 -1.48 -18.79
C ALA A 27 1.40 -0.07 -19.10
N VAL A 28 0.56 0.82 -19.62
CA VAL A 28 0.95 2.21 -19.90
C VAL A 28 1.29 2.96 -18.63
N ILE A 29 0.45 2.86 -17.58
CA ILE A 29 0.69 3.54 -16.30
C ILE A 29 2.01 3.05 -15.67
N ILE A 30 2.22 1.74 -15.61
CA ILE A 30 3.45 1.15 -15.08
C ILE A 30 4.65 1.51 -15.95
N GLY A 31 4.49 1.50 -17.27
CA GLY A 31 5.55 1.90 -18.20
C GLY A 31 6.01 3.33 -18.01
N ILE A 32 5.08 4.28 -17.86
CA ILE A 32 5.40 5.68 -17.54
C ILE A 32 6.13 5.78 -16.20
N GLY A 33 5.65 5.10 -15.17
CA GLY A 33 6.30 5.06 -13.87
C GLY A 33 7.73 4.54 -13.94
N ASN A 34 7.97 3.46 -14.68
CA ASN A 34 9.30 2.89 -14.89
C ASN A 34 10.23 3.84 -15.64
N ILE A 35 9.73 4.57 -16.65
CA ILE A 35 10.53 5.57 -17.38
C ILE A 35 10.96 6.70 -16.42
N VAL A 36 10.04 7.23 -15.63
CA VAL A 36 10.36 8.30 -14.66
C VAL A 36 11.40 7.83 -13.64
N THR A 37 11.24 6.62 -13.11
CA THR A 37 12.17 6.03 -12.15
C THR A 37 13.54 5.80 -12.77
N SER A 38 13.59 5.27 -14.00
CA SER A 38 14.84 5.04 -14.73
C SER A 38 15.58 6.33 -15.05
N LEU A 39 14.86 7.38 -15.45
CA LEU A 39 15.44 8.71 -15.66
C LEU A 39 15.99 9.31 -14.37
N GLY A 40 15.38 9.01 -13.23
CA GLY A 40 15.84 9.42 -11.91
C GLY A 40 17.23 8.89 -11.55
N PHE A 41 17.62 7.71 -12.05
CA PHE A 41 18.96 7.18 -11.88
C PHE A 41 20.00 7.80 -12.85
N GLY A 42 19.56 8.28 -14.01
CA GLY A 42 20.44 8.77 -15.06
C GLY A 42 20.41 10.29 -15.18
N LEU A 43 19.66 10.76 -16.18
CA LEU A 43 19.62 12.18 -16.58
C LEU A 43 19.10 13.12 -15.48
N LEU A 44 18.22 12.64 -14.62
CA LEU A 44 17.61 13.42 -13.53
C LEU A 44 18.23 13.15 -12.16
N SER A 45 19.39 12.50 -12.08
CA SER A 45 20.09 12.23 -10.81
C SER A 45 20.48 13.50 -10.04
N GLY A 46 20.61 14.65 -10.72
CA GLY A 46 20.85 15.95 -10.10
C GLY A 46 19.60 16.62 -9.50
N VAL A 47 18.40 16.13 -9.82
CA VAL A 47 17.16 16.66 -9.26
C VAL A 47 16.92 16.07 -7.89
N LYS A 48 16.86 16.95 -6.90
CA LYS A 48 16.64 16.59 -5.50
C LYS A 48 15.29 17.11 -5.03
N LEU A 49 14.48 16.26 -4.43
CA LEU A 49 13.16 16.59 -3.88
C LEU A 49 13.25 16.70 -2.36
N PRO A 50 12.57 17.70 -1.76
CA PRO A 50 12.56 17.85 -0.31
C PRO A 50 11.78 16.71 0.34
N TRP A 51 12.33 16.17 1.42
CA TRP A 51 11.71 15.20 2.29
C TRP A 51 11.90 15.61 3.74
N VAL A 52 10.84 15.55 4.54
CA VAL A 52 10.90 15.85 5.97
C VAL A 52 10.86 14.53 6.73
N ASP A 53 11.89 14.28 7.52
CA ASP A 53 11.98 13.13 8.41
C ASP A 53 12.32 13.55 9.85
N ALA A 54 12.60 12.58 10.72
CA ALA A 54 13.00 12.79 12.10
C ALA A 54 14.25 13.67 12.29
N ASN A 55 15.11 13.78 11.28
CA ASN A 55 16.36 14.57 11.29
C ASN A 55 16.18 15.96 10.68
N GLY A 56 14.99 16.28 10.17
CA GLY A 56 14.67 17.54 9.54
C GLY A 56 14.46 17.45 8.03
N LEU A 57 14.72 18.56 7.32
CA LEU A 57 14.52 18.66 5.88
C LEU A 57 15.73 18.04 5.16
N ASN A 58 15.52 16.94 4.48
CA ASN A 58 16.49 16.25 3.63
C ASN A 58 16.14 16.41 2.15
N PHE A 59 17.14 16.30 1.29
CA PHE A 59 16.97 16.35 -0.16
C PHE A 59 17.33 15.00 -0.76
N LEU A 60 16.32 14.28 -1.24
CA LEU A 60 16.43 12.94 -1.81
C LEU A 60 16.40 13.00 -3.34
N GLY A 61 17.10 12.08 -3.99
CA GLY A 61 16.93 11.82 -5.42
C GLY A 61 15.51 11.36 -5.75
N ILE A 62 15.09 11.46 -7.01
CA ILE A 62 13.73 11.08 -7.42
C ILE A 62 13.40 9.66 -7.04
N TYR A 63 14.32 8.72 -7.27
CA TYR A 63 14.12 7.31 -6.91
C TYR A 63 13.97 7.13 -5.40
N ASP A 64 14.93 7.63 -4.62
CA ASP A 64 14.92 7.51 -3.17
C ASP A 64 13.69 8.17 -2.54
N TRP A 65 13.24 9.29 -3.13
CA TRP A 65 12.03 9.98 -2.71
C TRP A 65 10.77 9.12 -2.95
N LEU A 66 10.64 8.52 -4.14
CA LEU A 66 9.51 7.65 -4.47
C LEU A 66 9.51 6.39 -3.60
N ASP A 67 10.67 5.78 -3.39
CA ASP A 67 10.82 4.61 -2.54
C ASP A 67 10.44 4.93 -1.09
N THR A 68 11.01 5.99 -0.53
CA THR A 68 10.70 6.48 0.81
C THR A 68 9.22 6.81 0.98
N PHE A 69 8.64 7.55 0.03
CA PHE A 69 7.21 7.91 0.04
C PHE A 69 6.32 6.66 0.03
N THR A 70 6.64 5.68 -0.79
CA THR A 70 5.85 4.45 -0.89
C THR A 70 6.00 3.59 0.35
N ALA A 71 7.23 3.35 0.80
CA ALA A 71 7.52 2.45 1.91
C ALA A 71 7.06 3.01 3.26
N TYR A 72 7.33 4.29 3.52
CA TYR A 72 7.07 4.88 4.84
C TYR A 72 5.72 5.59 4.96
N LEU A 73 5.09 5.97 3.86
CA LEU A 73 3.79 6.66 3.91
C LEU A 73 2.66 5.82 3.32
N LEU A 74 2.76 5.39 2.06
CA LEU A 74 1.66 4.70 1.40
C LEU A 74 1.39 3.31 1.98
N MET A 75 2.43 2.54 2.29
CA MET A 75 2.23 1.19 2.86
C MET A 75 1.55 1.22 4.23
N PRO A 76 2.01 1.99 5.24
CA PRO A 76 1.33 2.05 6.53
C PRO A 76 -0.11 2.55 6.43
N ILE A 77 -0.34 3.61 5.65
CA ILE A 77 -1.70 4.13 5.43
C ILE A 77 -2.59 3.07 4.76
N GLY A 78 -2.08 2.40 3.73
CA GLY A 78 -2.79 1.32 3.05
C GLY A 78 -3.18 0.19 4.00
N CYS A 79 -2.26 -0.26 4.85
CA CYS A 79 -2.54 -1.28 5.87
C CYS A 79 -3.63 -0.84 6.86
N ILE A 80 -3.58 0.41 7.34
CA ILE A 80 -4.60 0.94 8.25
C ILE A 80 -5.97 0.96 7.55
N LEU A 81 -6.02 1.42 6.29
CA LEU A 81 -7.27 1.46 5.51
C LEU A 81 -7.86 0.06 5.30
N VAL A 82 -7.04 -0.94 5.00
CA VAL A 82 -7.49 -2.34 4.88
C VAL A 82 -8.04 -2.85 6.20
N CYS A 83 -7.37 -2.57 7.33
CA CYS A 83 -7.86 -2.95 8.64
C CYS A 83 -9.21 -2.30 8.98
N VAL A 84 -9.37 -1.01 8.68
CA VAL A 84 -10.63 -0.29 8.86
C VAL A 84 -11.73 -0.85 7.95
N PHE A 85 -11.40 -1.18 6.70
CA PHE A 85 -12.32 -1.80 5.76
C PHE A 85 -12.84 -3.14 6.27
N ILE A 86 -11.95 -4.03 6.71
CA ILE A 86 -12.33 -5.34 7.27
C ILE A 86 -13.19 -5.16 8.52
N ALA A 87 -12.81 -4.23 9.41
CA ALA A 87 -13.49 -4.04 10.67
C ALA A 87 -14.90 -3.41 10.53
N LYS A 88 -15.07 -2.43 9.63
CA LYS A 88 -16.28 -1.60 9.56
C LYS A 88 -17.15 -1.85 8.34
N VAL A 89 -16.56 -2.19 7.20
CA VAL A 89 -17.30 -2.30 5.92
C VAL A 89 -17.60 -3.75 5.59
N TRP A 90 -16.58 -4.60 5.52
CA TRP A 90 -16.77 -6.01 5.13
C TRP A 90 -17.32 -6.85 6.27
N GLY A 91 -16.88 -6.61 7.48
CA GLY A 91 -17.26 -7.32 8.69
C GLY A 91 -16.50 -8.63 8.88
N PHE A 92 -16.13 -8.90 10.13
CA PHE A 92 -15.34 -10.09 10.51
C PHE A 92 -16.01 -11.42 10.15
N LYS A 93 -17.34 -11.49 10.12
CA LYS A 93 -18.05 -12.73 9.74
C LYS A 93 -17.81 -13.11 8.27
N ASN A 94 -17.77 -12.11 7.38
CA ASN A 94 -17.52 -12.36 5.98
C ASN A 94 -16.04 -12.67 5.73
N TYR A 95 -15.16 -11.96 6.42
CA TYR A 95 -13.72 -12.24 6.44
C TYR A 95 -13.43 -13.68 6.88
N GLU A 96 -14.03 -14.12 8.00
CA GLU A 96 -13.87 -15.47 8.53
C GLU A 96 -14.36 -16.55 7.55
N LYS A 97 -15.52 -16.34 6.90
CA LYS A 97 -16.02 -17.26 5.88
C LYS A 97 -15.07 -17.42 4.70
N GLU A 98 -14.49 -16.32 4.25
CA GLU A 98 -13.56 -16.33 3.12
C GLU A 98 -12.25 -17.02 3.47
N VAL A 99 -11.64 -16.67 4.59
CA VAL A 99 -10.36 -17.24 5.05
C VAL A 99 -10.48 -18.72 5.38
N THR A 100 -11.61 -19.15 5.95
CA THR A 100 -11.84 -20.57 6.30
C THR A 100 -12.45 -21.38 5.17
N ASN A 101 -12.75 -20.76 4.03
CA ASN A 101 -13.47 -21.39 2.92
C ASN A 101 -14.76 -22.10 3.38
N ASN A 102 -15.55 -21.43 4.22
CA ASN A 102 -16.72 -21.97 4.92
C ASN A 102 -16.43 -23.13 5.90
N GLY A 103 -15.17 -23.36 6.25
CA GLY A 103 -14.76 -24.31 7.28
C GLY A 103 -14.97 -23.77 8.70
N LYS A 104 -14.93 -24.66 9.69
CA LYS A 104 -15.02 -24.28 11.11
C LYS A 104 -13.64 -24.32 11.75
N PHE A 105 -13.00 -23.17 11.89
CA PHE A 105 -11.81 -23.01 12.74
C PHE A 105 -12.21 -22.29 14.03
N GLY A 106 -12.13 -22.96 15.17
CA GLY A 106 -12.81 -22.58 16.40
C GLY A 106 -12.34 -21.32 17.14
N HIS A 107 -11.19 -20.71 16.81
CA HIS A 107 -10.65 -19.57 17.54
C HIS A 107 -10.07 -18.44 16.65
N ILE A 108 -10.20 -18.53 15.34
CA ILE A 108 -9.67 -17.54 14.40
C ILE A 108 -10.27 -16.17 14.65
N THR A 109 -11.56 -16.08 14.90
CA THR A 109 -12.29 -14.81 14.97
C THR A 109 -11.77 -13.83 16.03
N LEU A 110 -11.42 -14.33 17.22
CA LEU A 110 -10.89 -13.46 18.29
C LEU A 110 -9.46 -13.01 17.98
N TYR A 111 -8.63 -13.92 17.52
CA TYR A 111 -7.24 -13.66 17.17
C TYR A 111 -7.13 -12.67 16.01
N ASP A 112 -7.89 -12.90 14.93
CA ASP A 112 -7.93 -12.03 13.77
C ASP A 112 -8.48 -10.64 14.10
N LYS A 113 -9.47 -10.54 14.99
CA LYS A 113 -9.96 -9.25 15.48
C LYS A 113 -8.88 -8.46 16.21
N ILE A 114 -8.15 -9.12 17.12
CA ILE A 114 -7.07 -8.46 17.87
C ILE A 114 -5.96 -8.02 16.93
N LEU A 115 -5.54 -8.88 16.00
CA LEU A 115 -4.53 -8.54 15.00
C LEU A 115 -4.97 -7.35 14.14
N THR A 116 -6.15 -7.43 13.54
CA THR A 116 -6.61 -6.44 12.57
C THR A 116 -6.96 -5.10 13.21
N VAL A 117 -7.58 -5.09 14.40
CA VAL A 117 -8.07 -3.84 15.03
C VAL A 117 -7.03 -3.19 15.93
N ALA A 118 -6.17 -3.98 16.57
CA ALA A 118 -5.24 -3.46 17.56
C ALA A 118 -3.78 -3.53 17.08
N VAL A 119 -3.30 -4.71 16.75
CA VAL A 119 -1.87 -4.94 16.53
C VAL A 119 -1.37 -4.27 15.26
N VAL A 120 -1.99 -4.53 14.12
CA VAL A 120 -1.55 -3.98 12.84
C VAL A 120 -1.65 -2.45 12.81
N PRO A 121 -2.79 -1.80 13.16
CA PRO A 121 -2.86 -0.35 13.22
C PRO A 121 -1.88 0.27 14.20
N PHE A 122 -1.66 -0.35 15.36
CA PHE A 122 -0.70 0.14 16.36
C PHE A 122 0.71 0.19 15.77
N PHE A 123 1.21 -0.90 15.19
CA PHE A 123 2.54 -0.92 14.59
C PHE A 123 2.68 0.06 13.42
N MET A 124 1.64 0.20 12.59
CA MET A 124 1.66 1.14 11.48
C MET A 124 1.69 2.60 11.96
N ILE A 125 0.97 2.92 13.03
CA ILE A 125 1.02 4.24 13.67
C ILE A 125 2.42 4.50 14.26
N VAL A 126 3.01 3.50 14.94
CA VAL A 126 4.37 3.62 15.48
C VAL A 126 5.39 3.92 14.37
N ILE A 127 5.30 3.24 13.23
CA ILE A 127 6.17 3.49 12.07
C ILE A 127 6.02 4.94 11.58
N LEU A 128 4.80 5.42 11.42
CA LEU A 128 4.53 6.79 11.00
C LEU A 128 5.07 7.82 12.02
N LEU A 129 4.85 7.58 13.32
CA LEU A 129 5.34 8.48 14.37
C LEU A 129 6.86 8.51 14.45
N THR A 130 7.52 7.37 14.22
CA THR A 130 8.98 7.29 14.16
C THR A 130 9.53 8.04 12.94
N LEU A 131 8.87 7.91 11.80
CA LEU A 131 9.26 8.62 10.58
C LEU A 131 9.25 10.13 10.78
N PHE A 132 8.22 10.68 11.43
CA PHE A 132 8.10 12.12 11.68
C PHE A 132 8.84 12.59 12.95
N GLY A 133 9.59 11.72 13.62
CA GLY A 133 10.42 12.09 14.77
C GLY A 133 9.65 12.35 16.06
N PHE A 134 8.39 11.92 16.16
CA PHE A 134 7.62 12.00 17.40
C PHE A 134 8.02 10.93 18.43
N LEU A 135 8.61 9.83 17.97
CA LEU A 135 9.19 8.78 18.79
C LEU A 135 10.69 8.70 18.47
N LYS A 136 11.53 9.01 19.46
CA LYS A 136 12.99 8.81 19.45
C LYS A 136 13.34 7.58 20.24
#